data_6ddf21d990e4717a368953eb3476dfc2
#
_entry.id   6ddf21d990e4717a368953eb3476dfc2
#
_cell.length_a   1.000
_cell.length_b   1.000
_cell.length_c   1.000
_cell.angle_alpha   90.00
_cell.angle_beta   90.00
_cell.angle_gamma   90.00
#
_symmetry.space_group_name_H-M   'P 1'
#
loop_
_entity.id
_entity.type
_entity.pdbx_description
1 polymer ?
#
loop_
_entity_poly.entity_id
_entity_poly.type
_entity_poly.pdbx_seq_one_letter_code
_entity_poly.pdbx_strand_id
1 'polypeptide(L)'
;MYTWQIARRLFRHTGDEQRVSRPVITIATWGVAVGVCVMILSVCVTLGFQREIRGKVIGFGSHIQVVNAESLYKPLETNPIMMGNAMLDSLSHIEGVRHAQRFCQKPGMLKTDEAFRGVAFRGVGAEYDTTFLHRHLQEGRLPAFSDTLSSNEILVSAKVADQLRINLNDRVYAYFFEEKVRARRFTVVGIYNTNLADFDNSFIFTDLITVQKLWGWHPDQYSGAELLLADFNELDMVA
;
A
#
# COMPACT_ATOMS: atom_id res chain seq x y z
N MET A 1 -44.56 27.84 -0.36
CA MET A 1 -45.24 27.65 -1.66
C MET A 1 -45.34 28.93 -2.49
N TYR A 2 -45.31 30.12 -1.88
CA TYR A 2 -45.45 31.42 -2.57
C TYR A 2 -44.18 31.92 -3.28
N THR A 3 -42.99 31.57 -2.79
CA THR A 3 -41.71 32.02 -3.36
C THR A 3 -41.49 31.54 -4.78
N TRP A 4 -41.91 30.33 -5.12
CA TRP A 4 -41.79 29.77 -6.47
C TRP A 4 -42.76 30.43 -7.47
N GLN A 5 -43.94 30.79 -7.04
CA GLN A 5 -44.91 31.50 -7.87
C GLN A 5 -44.49 32.96 -8.16
N ILE A 6 -43.86 33.63 -7.18
CA ILE A 6 -43.31 34.99 -7.35
C ILE A 6 -42.11 34.94 -8.32
N ALA A 7 -41.20 33.98 -8.18
CA ALA A 7 -40.08 33.78 -9.08
C ALA A 7 -40.57 33.55 -10.51
N ARG A 8 -41.58 32.68 -10.70
CA ARG A 8 -42.15 32.38 -12.02
C ARG A 8 -42.86 33.57 -12.66
N ARG A 9 -43.47 34.47 -11.85
CA ARG A 9 -44.18 35.69 -12.30
C ARG A 9 -43.19 36.78 -12.70
N LEU A 10 -42.12 36.97 -11.95
CA LEU A 10 -40.99 37.85 -12.29
C LEU A 10 -40.33 37.46 -13.64
N PHE A 11 -40.21 36.15 -13.87
CA PHE A 11 -39.65 35.65 -15.15
C PHE A 11 -40.58 35.80 -16.35
N ARG A 12 -41.90 35.92 -16.15
CA ARG A 12 -42.90 36.00 -17.23
C ARG A 12 -43.39 37.40 -17.54
N HIS A 13 -43.22 38.36 -16.65
CA HIS A 13 -43.72 39.74 -16.88
C HIS A 13 -42.57 40.67 -17.19
N THR A 14 -42.30 40.83 -18.47
CA THR A 14 -41.28 41.79 -18.89
C THR A 14 -41.68 42.46 -20.18
N GLY A 15 -42.12 43.70 -20.01
CA GLY A 15 -42.32 44.66 -21.12
C GLY A 15 -40.96 45.07 -21.72
N ASP A 16 -41.01 45.78 -22.81
CA ASP A 16 -39.98 46.09 -23.80
C ASP A 16 -38.66 46.77 -23.32
N GLU A 17 -38.58 47.19 -22.05
CA GLU A 17 -37.39 47.83 -21.47
C GLU A 17 -36.29 46.87 -20.94
N GLN A 18 -36.51 45.55 -21.01
CA GLN A 18 -35.61 44.56 -20.40
C GLN A 18 -34.78 43.75 -21.38
N ARG A 19 -34.58 44.23 -22.62
CA ARG A 19 -33.72 43.51 -23.60
C ARG A 19 -32.27 43.37 -23.16
N VAL A 20 -31.78 44.23 -22.28
CA VAL A 20 -30.38 44.19 -21.77
C VAL A 20 -30.25 43.34 -20.49
N SER A 21 -31.31 43.23 -19.66
CA SER A 21 -31.25 42.54 -18.38
C SER A 21 -31.24 41.00 -18.51
N ARG A 22 -31.92 40.42 -19.48
CA ARG A 22 -31.98 38.97 -19.68
C ARG A 22 -30.63 38.31 -19.95
N PRO A 23 -29.79 38.78 -20.88
CA PRO A 23 -28.49 38.16 -21.11
C PRO A 23 -27.56 38.24 -19.88
N VAL A 24 -27.63 39.35 -19.12
CA VAL A 24 -26.83 39.54 -17.90
C VAL A 24 -27.23 38.53 -16.81
N ILE A 25 -28.54 38.35 -16.57
CA ILE A 25 -29.01 37.35 -15.60
C ILE A 25 -28.62 35.91 -16.03
N THR A 26 -28.75 35.62 -17.33
CA THR A 26 -28.38 34.29 -17.85
C THR A 26 -26.89 34.03 -17.70
N ILE A 27 -26.05 34.99 -18.02
CA ILE A 27 -24.60 34.86 -17.85
C ILE A 27 -24.25 34.69 -16.35
N ALA A 28 -24.85 35.48 -15.49
CA ALA A 28 -24.64 35.36 -14.05
C ALA A 28 -25.06 33.97 -13.51
N THR A 29 -26.22 33.46 -13.95
CA THR A 29 -26.72 32.14 -13.55
C THR A 29 -25.79 31.03 -14.03
N TRP A 30 -25.32 31.09 -15.27
CA TRP A 30 -24.34 30.14 -15.78
C TRP A 30 -23.00 30.24 -15.04
N GLY A 31 -22.54 31.46 -14.72
CA GLY A 31 -21.33 31.66 -13.93
C GLY A 31 -21.41 30.99 -12.55
N VAL A 32 -22.52 31.20 -11.85
CA VAL A 32 -22.75 30.54 -10.55
C VAL A 32 -22.87 29.02 -10.71
N ALA A 33 -23.60 28.54 -11.71
CA ALA A 33 -23.76 27.11 -11.95
C ALA A 33 -22.42 26.42 -12.24
N VAL A 34 -21.59 27.02 -13.09
CA VAL A 34 -20.24 26.51 -13.37
C VAL A 34 -19.36 26.55 -12.12
N GLY A 35 -19.42 27.65 -11.34
CA GLY A 35 -18.67 27.77 -10.09
C GLY A 35 -19.01 26.66 -9.09
N VAL A 36 -20.31 26.41 -8.88
CA VAL A 36 -20.77 25.32 -7.99
C VAL A 36 -20.37 23.96 -8.54
N CYS A 37 -20.49 23.72 -9.84
CA CYS A 37 -20.04 22.48 -10.48
C CYS A 37 -18.56 22.20 -10.23
N VAL A 38 -17.70 23.21 -10.42
CA VAL A 38 -16.25 23.09 -10.18
C VAL A 38 -15.95 22.79 -8.70
N MET A 39 -16.66 23.45 -7.76
CA MET A 39 -16.50 23.15 -6.34
C MET A 39 -16.86 21.70 -6.00
N ILE A 40 -18.00 21.22 -6.50
CA ILE A 40 -18.43 19.82 -6.27
C ILE A 40 -17.42 18.85 -6.86
N LEU A 41 -16.98 19.07 -8.10
CA LEU A 41 -15.96 18.23 -8.75
C LEU A 41 -14.66 18.22 -7.96
N SER A 42 -14.18 19.37 -7.48
CA SER A 42 -12.97 19.48 -6.68
C SER A 42 -13.06 18.64 -5.41
N VAL A 43 -14.18 18.73 -4.69
CA VAL A 43 -14.40 17.92 -3.48
C VAL A 43 -14.47 16.43 -3.81
N CYS A 44 -15.20 16.04 -4.86
CA CYS A 44 -15.32 14.65 -5.27
C CYS A 44 -13.96 14.04 -5.66
N VAL A 45 -13.14 14.78 -6.44
CA VAL A 45 -11.79 14.34 -6.83
C VAL A 45 -10.90 14.20 -5.60
N THR A 46 -10.92 15.17 -4.70
CA THR A 46 -10.10 15.14 -3.48
C THR A 46 -10.45 13.94 -2.60
N LEU A 47 -11.74 13.71 -2.33
CA LEU A 47 -12.19 12.57 -1.53
C LEU A 47 -11.91 11.23 -2.20
N GLY A 48 -12.10 11.15 -3.52
CA GLY A 48 -11.78 9.96 -4.30
C GLY A 48 -10.29 9.62 -4.26
N PHE A 49 -9.44 10.62 -4.45
CA PHE A 49 -7.99 10.48 -4.40
C PHE A 49 -7.50 10.06 -3.01
N GLN A 50 -8.01 10.71 -1.95
CA GLN A 50 -7.67 10.32 -0.57
C GLN A 50 -8.02 8.86 -0.27
N ARG A 51 -9.20 8.39 -0.69
CA ARG A 51 -9.61 6.99 -0.49
C ARG A 51 -8.71 6.01 -1.24
N GLU A 52 -8.40 6.32 -2.48
CA GLU A 52 -7.54 5.46 -3.32
C GLU A 52 -6.12 5.35 -2.75
N ILE A 53 -5.49 6.47 -2.42
CA ILE A 53 -4.14 6.49 -1.83
C ILE A 53 -4.14 5.77 -0.48
N ARG A 54 -5.10 6.10 0.39
CA ARG A 54 -5.21 5.47 1.71
C ARG A 54 -5.36 3.95 1.59
N GLY A 55 -6.26 3.47 0.72
CA GLY A 55 -6.47 2.04 0.51
C GLY A 55 -5.22 1.31 0.05
N LYS A 56 -4.39 1.93 -0.79
CA LYS A 56 -3.13 1.35 -1.26
C LYS A 56 -2.04 1.36 -0.19
N VAL A 57 -1.88 2.47 0.53
CA VAL A 57 -0.87 2.59 1.59
C VAL A 57 -1.16 1.60 2.72
N ILE A 58 -2.41 1.51 3.16
CA ILE A 58 -2.83 0.56 4.20
C ILE A 58 -2.71 -0.88 3.71
N GLY A 59 -3.13 -1.15 2.48
CA GLY A 59 -3.07 -2.49 1.91
C GLY A 59 -1.64 -3.03 1.79
N PHE A 60 -0.66 -2.14 1.69
CA PHE A 60 0.75 -2.51 1.63
C PHE A 60 1.44 -2.51 3.00
N GLY A 61 1.20 -1.49 3.83
CA GLY A 61 1.96 -1.21 5.05
C GLY A 61 1.18 -1.34 6.36
N SER A 62 -0.09 -1.81 6.32
CA SER A 62 -1.01 -1.84 7.47
C SER A 62 -1.36 -0.47 8.07
N HIS A 63 -2.18 -0.45 9.11
CA HIS A 63 -2.56 0.78 9.82
C HIS A 63 -1.54 1.14 10.91
N ILE A 64 -1.06 0.15 11.65
CA ILE A 64 -0.09 0.32 12.74
C ILE A 64 1.01 -0.73 12.55
N GLN A 65 2.25 -0.32 12.78
CA GLN A 65 3.40 -1.22 12.82
C GLN A 65 4.04 -1.20 14.20
N VAL A 66 4.22 -2.38 14.78
CA VAL A 66 4.96 -2.59 16.01
C VAL A 66 6.36 -3.04 15.66
N VAL A 67 7.34 -2.19 15.87
CA VAL A 67 8.75 -2.44 15.54
C VAL A 67 9.65 -2.07 16.71
N ASN A 68 10.90 -2.54 16.70
CA ASN A 68 11.89 -2.10 17.67
C ASN A 68 12.17 -0.59 17.48
N ALA A 69 12.16 0.18 18.58
CA ALA A 69 12.38 1.63 18.53
C ALA A 69 13.71 2.02 17.88
N GLU A 70 14.76 1.22 18.04
CA GLU A 70 16.05 1.47 17.39
C GLU A 70 15.99 1.35 15.87
N SER A 71 15.12 0.47 15.36
CA SER A 71 14.94 0.28 13.92
C SER A 71 14.34 1.50 13.21
N LEU A 72 13.67 2.39 13.95
CA LEU A 72 13.16 3.67 13.41
C LEU A 72 14.29 4.65 13.06
N TYR A 73 15.38 4.60 13.81
CA TYR A 73 16.53 5.48 13.61
C TYR A 73 17.60 4.88 12.69
N LYS A 74 17.60 3.54 12.56
CA LYS A 74 18.58 2.79 11.78
C LYS A 74 17.89 1.76 10.88
N PRO A 75 17.26 2.16 9.80
CA PRO A 75 16.46 1.25 8.95
C PRO A 75 17.26 0.13 8.26
N LEU A 76 18.58 0.26 8.22
CA LEU A 76 19.48 -0.79 7.68
C LEU A 76 19.91 -1.81 8.73
N GLU A 77 19.87 -1.45 10.01
CA GLU A 77 20.19 -2.31 11.16
C GLU A 77 18.86 -2.66 11.85
N THR A 78 18.16 -3.67 11.36
CA THR A 78 16.89 -4.08 11.98
C THR A 78 17.16 -4.95 13.19
N ASN A 79 16.95 -4.42 14.39
CA ASN A 79 16.95 -5.22 15.61
C ASN A 79 15.62 -5.99 15.72
N PRO A 80 15.67 -7.32 15.92
CA PRO A 80 14.45 -8.10 15.98
C PRO A 80 13.67 -7.83 17.25
N ILE A 81 12.36 -8.03 17.17
CA ILE A 81 11.48 -8.18 18.32
C ILE A 81 11.17 -9.65 18.56
N MET A 82 11.03 -10.04 19.83
CA MET A 82 10.56 -11.37 20.20
C MET A 82 9.03 -11.37 20.16
N MET A 83 8.43 -12.17 19.31
CA MET A 83 6.97 -12.22 19.18
C MET A 83 6.47 -13.65 18.96
N GLY A 84 6.25 -14.36 20.06
CA GLY A 84 5.60 -15.67 20.04
C GLY A 84 4.11 -15.57 19.69
N ASN A 85 3.48 -16.72 19.43
CA ASN A 85 2.06 -16.78 19.06
C ASN A 85 1.13 -16.17 20.13
N ALA A 86 1.43 -16.34 21.42
CA ALA A 86 0.64 -15.76 22.51
C ALA A 86 0.62 -14.21 22.46
N MET A 87 1.73 -13.58 22.08
CA MET A 87 1.80 -12.13 21.93
C MET A 87 1.02 -11.65 20.70
N LEU A 88 1.14 -12.35 19.57
CA LEU A 88 0.37 -12.06 18.37
C LEU A 88 -1.14 -12.18 18.64
N ASP A 89 -1.55 -13.23 19.34
CA ASP A 89 -2.92 -13.44 19.80
C ASP A 89 -3.41 -12.28 20.68
N SER A 90 -2.60 -11.83 21.62
CA SER A 90 -2.92 -10.68 22.47
C SER A 90 -3.14 -9.41 21.63
N LEU A 91 -2.30 -9.15 20.63
CA LEU A 91 -2.44 -8.02 19.72
C LEU A 91 -3.71 -8.13 18.87
N SER A 92 -4.08 -9.32 18.43
CA SER A 92 -5.29 -9.55 17.63
C SER A 92 -6.60 -9.37 18.43
N HIS A 93 -6.55 -9.45 19.77
CA HIS A 93 -7.70 -9.25 20.66
C HIS A 93 -7.85 -7.80 21.16
N ILE A 94 -6.97 -6.89 20.77
CA ILE A 94 -7.14 -5.46 21.08
C ILE A 94 -8.39 -4.95 20.37
N GLU A 95 -9.23 -4.20 21.08
CA GLU A 95 -10.44 -3.61 20.53
C GLU A 95 -10.08 -2.69 19.33
N GLY A 96 -10.79 -2.85 18.21
CA GLY A 96 -10.51 -2.13 16.95
C GLY A 96 -9.52 -2.86 16.02
N VAL A 97 -8.77 -3.85 16.49
CA VAL A 97 -7.87 -4.65 15.62
C VAL A 97 -8.66 -5.75 14.92
N ARG A 98 -8.66 -5.73 13.59
CA ARG A 98 -9.28 -6.76 12.75
C ARG A 98 -8.36 -7.95 12.54
N HIS A 99 -7.06 -7.70 12.37
CA HIS A 99 -6.07 -8.72 12.05
C HIS A 99 -4.67 -8.27 12.47
N ALA A 100 -3.88 -9.18 13.02
CA ALA A 100 -2.48 -8.98 13.35
C ALA A 100 -1.61 -9.99 12.59
N GLN A 101 -0.51 -9.53 12.03
CA GLN A 101 0.40 -10.34 11.22
C GLN A 101 1.85 -9.95 11.46
N ARG A 102 2.77 -10.92 11.40
CA ARG A 102 4.21 -10.70 11.57
C ARG A 102 4.88 -10.50 10.21
N PHE A 103 5.98 -9.78 10.22
CA PHE A 103 6.82 -9.64 9.05
C PHE A 103 8.30 -9.62 9.40
N CYS A 104 9.12 -10.02 8.44
CA CYS A 104 10.56 -9.82 8.44
C CYS A 104 10.96 -8.99 7.23
N GLN A 105 11.87 -8.05 7.43
CA GLN A 105 12.35 -7.22 6.33
C GLN A 105 13.87 -7.20 6.33
N LYS A 106 14.47 -7.38 5.15
CA LYS A 106 15.92 -7.30 4.98
C LYS A 106 16.26 -6.56 3.70
N PRO A 107 17.10 -5.52 3.77
CA PRO A 107 17.63 -4.88 2.58
C PRO A 107 18.59 -5.84 1.85
N GLY A 108 18.53 -5.80 0.53
CA GLY A 108 19.40 -6.59 -0.33
C GLY A 108 19.51 -5.99 -1.72
N MET A 109 20.28 -6.62 -2.57
CA MET A 109 20.47 -6.20 -3.95
C MET A 109 20.13 -7.35 -4.88
N LEU A 110 19.15 -7.18 -5.75
CA LEU A 110 18.96 -8.07 -6.90
C LEU A 110 19.97 -7.74 -7.97
N LYS A 111 20.53 -8.78 -8.57
CA LYS A 111 21.47 -8.68 -9.68
C LYS A 111 21.08 -9.65 -10.78
N THR A 112 21.06 -9.13 -12.01
CA THR A 112 21.03 -9.88 -13.27
C THR A 112 22.36 -9.67 -14.00
N ASP A 113 22.52 -10.27 -15.16
CA ASP A 113 23.74 -10.09 -15.98
C ASP A 113 23.85 -8.65 -16.52
N GLU A 114 22.74 -7.93 -16.65
CA GLU A 114 22.68 -6.61 -17.26
C GLU A 114 22.60 -5.46 -16.25
N ALA A 115 21.98 -5.68 -15.09
CA ALA A 115 21.70 -4.61 -14.13
C ALA A 115 21.68 -5.12 -12.68
N PHE A 116 21.70 -4.16 -11.75
CA PHE A 116 21.50 -4.44 -10.32
C PHE A 116 20.57 -3.38 -9.71
N ARG A 117 19.83 -3.79 -8.65
CA ARG A 117 18.94 -2.89 -7.93
C ARG A 117 18.85 -3.22 -6.45
N GLY A 118 18.96 -2.19 -5.62
CA GLY A 118 18.67 -2.28 -4.19
C GLY A 118 17.17 -2.42 -3.96
N VAL A 119 16.78 -3.39 -3.13
CA VAL A 119 15.40 -3.71 -2.78
C VAL A 119 15.32 -4.17 -1.33
N ALA A 120 14.12 -4.09 -0.74
CA ALA A 120 13.83 -4.66 0.56
C ALA A 120 13.04 -5.97 0.37
N PHE A 121 13.61 -7.07 0.85
CA PHE A 121 12.92 -8.35 0.91
C PHE A 121 11.97 -8.35 2.09
N ARG A 122 10.68 -8.46 1.82
CA ARG A 122 9.64 -8.55 2.82
C ARG A 122 9.15 -9.99 2.92
N GLY A 123 9.55 -10.65 4.01
CA GLY A 123 9.12 -11.99 4.35
C GLY A 123 7.82 -11.94 5.12
N VAL A 124 6.82 -12.69 4.67
CA VAL A 124 5.50 -12.78 5.29
C VAL A 124 5.12 -14.24 5.50
N GLY A 125 4.38 -14.51 6.57
CA GLY A 125 3.97 -15.85 6.99
C GLY A 125 2.60 -16.27 6.44
N ALA A 126 2.14 -17.43 6.90
CA ALA A 126 0.83 -17.98 6.49
C ALA A 126 -0.35 -17.13 6.98
N GLU A 127 -0.16 -16.38 8.08
CA GLU A 127 -1.16 -15.46 8.62
C GLU A 127 -1.33 -14.16 7.82
N TYR A 128 -0.49 -13.90 6.82
CA TYR A 128 -0.51 -12.64 6.08
C TYR A 128 -1.79 -12.47 5.24
N ASP A 129 -2.44 -11.30 5.34
CA ASP A 129 -3.60 -10.95 4.50
C ASP A 129 -3.17 -10.72 3.05
N THR A 130 -3.28 -11.74 2.23
CA THR A 130 -2.88 -11.73 0.82
C THR A 130 -3.86 -11.02 -0.10
N THR A 131 -4.99 -10.52 0.39
CA THR A 131 -6.06 -9.90 -0.41
C THR A 131 -5.54 -8.75 -1.26
N PHE A 132 -4.66 -7.92 -0.68
CA PHE A 132 -4.05 -6.80 -1.40
C PHE A 132 -3.13 -7.29 -2.53
N LEU A 133 -2.26 -8.25 -2.25
CA LEU A 133 -1.32 -8.80 -3.24
C LEU A 133 -2.06 -9.52 -4.37
N HIS A 134 -3.11 -10.30 -4.06
CA HIS A 134 -3.95 -10.94 -5.09
C HIS A 134 -4.60 -9.93 -6.03
N ARG A 135 -5.08 -8.81 -5.50
CA ARG A 135 -5.74 -7.76 -6.29
C ARG A 135 -4.77 -7.05 -7.26
N HIS A 136 -3.50 -6.98 -6.89
CA HIS A 136 -2.47 -6.29 -7.67
C HIS A 136 -1.54 -7.24 -8.42
N LEU A 137 -1.77 -8.54 -8.36
CA LEU A 137 -1.03 -9.53 -9.12
C LEU A 137 -1.35 -9.39 -10.61
N GLN A 138 -0.31 -9.24 -11.44
CA GLN A 138 -0.45 -9.12 -12.89
C GLN A 138 -0.19 -10.46 -13.58
N GLU A 139 0.88 -11.17 -13.17
CA GLU A 139 1.29 -12.41 -13.79
C GLU A 139 1.75 -13.43 -12.74
N GLY A 140 1.53 -14.71 -13.03
CA GLY A 140 1.99 -15.81 -12.19
C GLY A 140 1.12 -16.03 -10.97
N ARG A 141 1.76 -16.29 -9.83
CA ARG A 141 1.12 -16.58 -8.53
C ARG A 141 1.86 -15.92 -7.38
N LEU A 142 1.24 -15.90 -6.22
CA LEU A 142 1.95 -15.53 -4.99
C LEU A 142 2.95 -16.64 -4.58
N PRO A 143 4.06 -16.28 -3.91
CA PRO A 143 4.93 -17.25 -3.27
C PRO A 143 4.18 -18.11 -2.25
N ALA A 144 4.67 -19.30 -2.01
CA ALA A 144 4.16 -20.14 -0.94
C ALA A 144 4.58 -19.54 0.42
N PHE A 145 3.72 -18.71 1.00
CA PHE A 145 3.94 -18.14 2.34
C PHE A 145 3.75 -19.24 3.38
N SER A 146 4.83 -19.62 4.03
CA SER A 146 4.87 -20.70 5.00
C SER A 146 5.65 -20.28 6.24
N ASP A 147 5.19 -20.76 7.40
CA ASP A 147 5.86 -20.55 8.68
C ASP A 147 6.86 -21.68 9.01
N THR A 148 6.99 -22.66 8.12
CA THR A 148 7.84 -23.84 8.36
C THR A 148 8.86 -24.13 7.27
N LEU A 149 8.54 -23.77 6.02
CA LEU A 149 9.36 -24.11 4.87
C LEU A 149 9.85 -22.85 4.15
N SER A 150 11.12 -22.85 3.77
CA SER A 150 11.71 -21.81 2.91
C SER A 150 11.52 -22.21 1.46
N SER A 151 10.77 -21.43 0.70
CA SER A 151 10.48 -21.72 -0.72
C SER A 151 11.53 -21.16 -1.68
N ASN A 152 12.25 -20.11 -1.29
CA ASN A 152 13.10 -19.28 -2.15
C ASN A 152 12.34 -18.73 -3.38
N GLU A 153 11.05 -18.58 -3.26
CA GLU A 153 10.18 -17.93 -4.24
C GLU A 153 10.06 -16.46 -3.94
N ILE A 154 10.00 -15.64 -4.97
CA ILE A 154 9.79 -14.21 -4.83
C ILE A 154 8.68 -13.70 -5.74
N LEU A 155 7.99 -12.69 -5.24
CA LEU A 155 7.06 -11.86 -5.98
C LEU A 155 7.73 -10.50 -6.19
N VAL A 156 7.94 -10.11 -7.44
CA VAL A 156 8.59 -8.85 -7.80
C VAL A 156 7.58 -7.86 -8.37
N SER A 157 7.86 -6.58 -8.27
CA SER A 157 7.02 -5.59 -8.97
C SER A 157 7.32 -5.56 -10.46
N ALA A 158 6.34 -5.21 -11.28
CA ALA A 158 6.50 -5.00 -12.71
C ALA A 158 7.64 -4.01 -13.00
N LYS A 159 7.76 -2.96 -12.18
CA LYS A 159 8.79 -1.94 -12.34
C LYS A 159 10.22 -2.46 -12.09
N VAL A 160 10.39 -3.32 -11.09
CA VAL A 160 11.68 -4.00 -10.84
C VAL A 160 11.96 -5.03 -11.92
N ALA A 161 10.94 -5.78 -12.35
CA ALA A 161 11.05 -6.76 -13.43
C ALA A 161 11.51 -6.11 -14.75
N ASP A 162 10.87 -4.99 -15.14
CA ASP A 162 11.24 -4.24 -16.35
C ASP A 162 12.67 -3.71 -16.28
N GLN A 163 13.09 -3.13 -15.15
CA GLN A 163 14.42 -2.54 -14.99
C GLN A 163 15.55 -3.58 -15.02
N LEU A 164 15.29 -4.76 -14.48
CA LEU A 164 16.26 -5.86 -14.42
C LEU A 164 16.07 -6.87 -15.54
N ARG A 165 15.09 -6.67 -16.43
CA ARG A 165 14.70 -7.59 -17.51
C ARG A 165 14.43 -9.00 -17.01
N ILE A 166 13.68 -9.09 -15.93
CA ILE A 166 13.29 -10.34 -15.27
C ILE A 166 11.92 -10.75 -15.80
N ASN A 167 11.78 -12.02 -16.18
CA ASN A 167 10.53 -12.63 -16.58
C ASN A 167 10.03 -13.63 -15.53
N LEU A 168 8.78 -14.03 -15.66
CA LEU A 168 8.20 -15.06 -14.83
C LEU A 168 9.00 -16.37 -14.93
N ASN A 169 9.24 -17.04 -13.80
CA ASN A 169 10.04 -18.24 -13.62
C ASN A 169 11.57 -18.05 -13.81
N ASP A 170 12.05 -16.83 -14.00
CA ASP A 170 13.48 -16.58 -14.03
C ASP A 170 14.11 -16.83 -12.65
N ARG A 171 15.38 -17.21 -12.68
CA ARG A 171 16.22 -17.40 -11.50
C ARG A 171 17.16 -16.22 -11.35
N VAL A 172 17.02 -15.49 -10.25
CA VAL A 172 17.78 -14.27 -9.95
C VAL A 172 18.63 -14.45 -8.71
N TYR A 173 19.76 -13.76 -8.67
CA TYR A 173 20.62 -13.75 -7.50
C TYR A 173 20.36 -12.48 -6.68
N ALA A 174 20.18 -12.68 -5.38
CA ALA A 174 20.13 -11.58 -4.41
C ALA A 174 21.39 -11.61 -3.54
N TYR A 175 21.96 -10.44 -3.32
CA TYR A 175 23.14 -10.22 -2.49
C TYR A 175 22.74 -9.45 -1.25
N PHE A 176 23.16 -9.96 -0.09
CA PHE A 176 22.92 -9.36 1.21
C PHE A 176 24.28 -8.98 1.80
N PHE A 177 24.39 -7.70 2.20
CA PHE A 177 25.63 -7.13 2.69
C PHE A 177 25.57 -7.09 4.22
N GLU A 178 26.38 -7.90 4.85
CA GLU A 178 26.67 -7.96 6.27
C GLU A 178 28.20 -7.96 6.44
N GLU A 179 28.70 -8.52 7.54
CA GLU A 179 30.16 -8.77 7.69
C GLU A 179 30.72 -9.61 6.52
N LYS A 180 29.90 -10.52 5.99
CA LYS A 180 30.19 -11.32 4.79
C LYS A 180 29.06 -11.18 3.78
N VAL A 181 29.41 -10.98 2.50
CA VAL A 181 28.42 -10.96 1.42
C VAL A 181 27.80 -12.35 1.27
N ARG A 182 26.50 -12.44 1.42
CA ARG A 182 25.74 -13.67 1.18
C ARG A 182 24.98 -13.53 -0.12
N ALA A 183 25.18 -14.48 -1.04
CA ALA A 183 24.40 -14.59 -2.26
C ALA A 183 23.35 -15.70 -2.09
N ARG A 184 22.13 -15.44 -2.51
CA ARG A 184 21.04 -16.42 -2.55
C ARG A 184 20.31 -16.37 -3.88
N ARG A 185 19.98 -17.55 -4.40
CA ARG A 185 19.21 -17.68 -5.63
C ARG A 185 17.72 -17.78 -5.32
N PHE A 186 16.93 -16.98 -6.02
CA PHE A 186 15.47 -16.96 -5.94
C PHE A 186 14.84 -17.29 -7.30
N THR A 187 13.61 -17.78 -7.27
CA THR A 187 12.76 -17.98 -8.45
C THR A 187 11.64 -16.97 -8.42
N VAL A 188 11.43 -16.24 -9.50
CA VAL A 188 10.34 -15.30 -9.67
C VAL A 188 9.07 -16.05 -10.02
N VAL A 189 8.10 -16.10 -9.12
CA VAL A 189 6.86 -16.86 -9.31
C VAL A 189 5.66 -15.97 -9.62
N GLY A 190 5.81 -14.65 -9.46
CA GLY A 190 4.77 -13.70 -9.81
C GLY A 190 5.30 -12.29 -9.97
N ILE A 191 4.52 -11.48 -10.68
CA ILE A 191 4.77 -10.07 -10.93
C ILE A 191 3.54 -9.28 -10.48
N TYR A 192 3.75 -8.26 -9.65
CA TYR A 192 2.68 -7.40 -9.14
C TYR A 192 2.86 -5.94 -9.56
N ASN A 193 1.79 -5.14 -9.53
CA ASN A 193 1.84 -3.70 -9.76
C ASN A 193 0.79 -2.98 -8.93
N THR A 194 1.23 -2.13 -8.01
CA THR A 194 0.33 -1.33 -7.17
C THR A 194 0.05 0.05 -7.75
N ASN A 195 0.81 0.48 -8.76
CA ASN A 195 0.87 1.85 -9.26
C ASN A 195 1.28 2.88 -8.19
N LEU A 196 1.98 2.44 -7.14
CA LEU A 196 2.66 3.29 -6.16
C LEU A 196 4.17 3.19 -6.40
N ALA A 197 4.73 4.22 -7.02
CA ALA A 197 6.11 4.19 -7.51
C ALA A 197 7.14 3.85 -6.42
N ASP A 198 6.98 4.36 -5.21
CA ASP A 198 7.93 4.14 -4.11
C ASP A 198 7.90 2.69 -3.62
N PHE A 199 6.71 2.09 -3.51
CA PHE A 199 6.56 0.69 -3.12
C PHE A 199 7.00 -0.26 -4.22
N ASP A 200 6.55 -0.04 -5.45
CA ASP A 200 6.90 -0.86 -6.61
C ASP A 200 8.40 -0.82 -6.93
N ASN A 201 9.11 0.23 -6.50
CA ASN A 201 10.56 0.33 -6.66
C ASN A 201 11.36 -0.37 -5.56
N SER A 202 10.75 -0.60 -4.40
CA SER A 202 11.50 -0.88 -3.17
C SER A 202 11.30 -2.28 -2.63
N PHE A 203 10.13 -2.90 -2.85
CA PHE A 203 9.78 -4.13 -2.14
C PHE A 203 9.68 -5.37 -3.03
N ILE A 204 10.11 -6.48 -2.45
CA ILE A 204 9.96 -7.83 -2.99
C ILE A 204 9.38 -8.71 -1.88
N PHE A 205 8.36 -9.48 -2.20
CA PHE A 205 7.76 -10.40 -1.22
C PHE A 205 8.33 -11.81 -1.36
N THR A 206 8.53 -12.45 -0.21
CA THR A 206 8.98 -13.83 -0.09
C THR A 206 8.40 -14.46 1.19
N ASP A 207 8.71 -15.72 1.45
CA ASP A 207 8.32 -16.36 2.70
C ASP A 207 9.11 -15.83 3.90
N LEU A 208 8.46 -15.85 5.07
CA LEU A 208 8.99 -15.35 6.33
C LEU A 208 10.30 -16.04 6.73
N ILE A 209 10.31 -17.38 6.64
CA ILE A 209 11.45 -18.23 7.03
C ILE A 209 12.70 -17.92 6.21
N THR A 210 12.51 -17.61 4.92
CA THR A 210 13.64 -17.22 4.06
C THR A 210 14.33 -15.98 4.60
N VAL A 211 13.57 -14.95 5.00
CA VAL A 211 14.16 -13.70 5.52
C VAL A 211 14.74 -13.88 6.92
N GLN A 212 14.09 -14.65 7.79
CA GLN A 212 14.64 -15.01 9.11
C GLN A 212 16.01 -15.72 8.97
N LYS A 213 16.12 -16.72 8.07
CA LYS A 213 17.38 -17.41 7.80
C LYS A 213 18.45 -16.48 7.22
N LEU A 214 18.07 -15.49 6.42
CA LEU A 214 19.01 -14.49 5.92
C LEU A 214 19.60 -13.64 7.03
N TRP A 215 18.81 -13.31 8.05
CA TRP A 215 19.27 -12.61 9.24
C TRP A 215 20.02 -13.53 10.25
N GLY A 216 19.84 -14.84 10.14
CA GLY A 216 20.31 -15.80 11.16
C GLY A 216 19.50 -15.74 12.44
N TRP A 217 18.25 -15.30 12.34
CA TRP A 217 17.34 -15.12 13.47
C TRP A 217 16.71 -16.43 13.93
N HIS A 218 16.31 -16.43 15.20
CA HIS A 218 15.49 -17.50 15.79
C HIS A 218 14.06 -17.46 15.22
N PRO A 219 13.31 -18.57 15.26
CA PRO A 219 11.92 -18.63 14.81
C PRO A 219 10.96 -17.62 15.47
N ASP A 220 11.27 -17.17 16.70
CA ASP A 220 10.47 -16.19 17.44
C ASP A 220 10.91 -14.74 17.24
N GLN A 221 11.87 -14.50 16.35
CA GLN A 221 12.43 -13.17 16.07
C GLN A 221 11.89 -12.64 14.74
N TYR A 222 11.35 -11.43 14.78
CA TYR A 222 10.72 -10.76 13.63
C TYR A 222 11.17 -9.31 13.55
N SER A 223 11.08 -8.72 12.37
CA SER A 223 11.31 -7.27 12.21
C SER A 223 10.20 -6.47 12.89
N GLY A 224 8.99 -7.00 12.90
CA GLY A 224 7.84 -6.37 13.50
C GLY A 224 6.55 -7.13 13.31
N ALA A 225 5.48 -6.56 13.83
CA ALA A 225 4.12 -6.95 13.53
C ALA A 225 3.33 -5.79 12.92
N GLU A 226 2.33 -6.13 12.20
CA GLU A 226 1.39 -5.22 11.54
C GLU A 226 -0.01 -5.45 12.06
N LEU A 227 -0.69 -4.36 12.40
CA LEU A 227 -2.07 -4.40 12.86
C LEU A 227 -2.96 -3.75 11.80
N LEU A 228 -3.95 -4.50 11.34
CA LEU A 228 -5.00 -4.04 10.47
C LEU A 228 -6.22 -3.71 11.32
N LEU A 229 -6.64 -2.46 11.32
CA LEU A 229 -7.82 -2.01 12.06
C LEU A 229 -9.11 -2.28 11.28
N ALA A 230 -10.22 -2.39 11.99
CA ALA A 230 -11.55 -2.49 11.40
C ALA A 230 -11.98 -1.14 10.78
N ASP A 231 -11.73 -0.03 11.47
CA ASP A 231 -11.95 1.34 10.98
C ASP A 231 -10.69 2.19 11.20
N PHE A 232 -10.30 2.94 10.19
CA PHE A 232 -9.17 3.88 10.26
C PHE A 232 -9.38 4.99 11.30
N ASN A 233 -10.63 5.36 11.57
CA ASN A 233 -10.94 6.41 12.54
C ASN A 233 -10.63 6.01 14.00
N GLU A 234 -10.39 4.72 14.24
CA GLU A 234 -10.02 4.19 15.57
C GLU A 234 -8.51 4.20 15.81
N LEU A 235 -7.71 4.71 14.83
CA LEU A 235 -6.24 4.68 14.91
C LEU A 235 -5.71 5.35 16.17
N ASP A 236 -6.23 6.52 16.55
CA ASP A 236 -5.80 7.28 17.72
C ASP A 236 -6.18 6.59 19.07
N MET A 237 -7.11 5.64 19.04
CA MET A 237 -7.52 4.90 20.22
C MET A 237 -6.68 3.63 20.44
N VAL A 238 -6.15 3.05 19.35
CA VAL A 238 -5.41 1.79 19.37
C VAL A 238 -3.89 2.03 19.40
N ALA A 239 -3.41 3.16 18.91
CA ALA A 239 -1.98 3.53 18.86
C ALA A 239 -1.51 4.14 20.17
#